data_5d9ae631ec4887348820be1456333b58
#
_entry.id   5d9ae631ec4887348820be1456333b58
#
_cell.length_a   1.000
_cell.length_b   1.000
_cell.length_c   1.000
_cell.angle_alpha   90.00
_cell.angle_beta   90.00
_cell.angle_gamma   90.00
#
_symmetry.space_group_name_H-M   'P 1'
#
loop_
_entity.id
_entity.type
_entity.pdbx_description
1 polymer ?
#
loop_
_entity_poly.entity_id
_entity_poly.type
_entity_poly.pdbx_seq_one_letter_code
_entity_poly.pdbx_strand_id
1 'polypeptide(L)'
;MIYRKLLLCLCLCLSAGVFVHGQSPADNPPQLKTRVEQRYRLVPGDVLEIVYRYTPEFNQTVTIHPDGHVVLEIVGDIKLSGMDLEEARKTLIEKASVRLKDPEITVLLKEFQKPYFVVSGEVTQPGRFEMRENVTALQAVMTAGGFKDTAKMSQILVFRKINAEFAEVKLLNLKTVRKTSDLENDLALESGDIVLVPRNTFSKVEKFVRLASLFNFLNPLR
;
A
#
# COMPACT_ATOMS: atom_id res chain seq x y z
N MET A 1 -57.81 -7.82 63.62
CA MET A 1 -58.19 -7.87 62.19
C MET A 1 -57.25 -7.09 61.31
N ILE A 2 -56.33 -6.34 61.84
CA ILE A 2 -55.39 -5.46 61.09
C ILE A 2 -54.09 -6.21 60.76
N TYR A 3 -53.62 -7.12 61.59
CA TYR A 3 -52.36 -7.85 61.38
C TYR A 3 -52.40 -8.89 60.23
N ARG A 4 -53.59 -9.38 59.90
CA ARG A 4 -53.75 -10.38 58.84
C ARG A 4 -53.67 -9.81 57.42
N LYS A 5 -53.90 -8.48 57.27
CA LYS A 5 -53.73 -7.77 56.01
C LYS A 5 -52.30 -7.28 55.76
N LEU A 6 -51.52 -7.09 56.86
CA LEU A 6 -50.13 -6.69 56.78
C LEU A 6 -49.21 -7.85 56.31
N LEU A 7 -49.56 -9.09 56.74
CA LEU A 7 -48.76 -10.27 56.35
C LEU A 7 -48.93 -10.68 54.89
N LEU A 8 -50.08 -10.32 54.26
CA LEU A 8 -50.36 -10.63 52.90
C LEU A 8 -49.67 -9.67 51.94
N CYS A 9 -49.34 -8.44 52.35
CA CYS A 9 -48.57 -7.47 51.54
C CYS A 9 -47.06 -7.77 51.58
N LEU A 10 -46.54 -8.42 52.59
CA LEU A 10 -45.12 -8.74 52.73
C LEU A 10 -44.69 -9.91 51.83
N CYS A 11 -45.61 -10.85 51.54
CA CYS A 11 -45.32 -11.99 50.68
C CYS A 11 -45.37 -11.69 49.18
N LEU A 12 -45.95 -10.54 48.75
CA LEU A 12 -46.08 -10.21 47.33
C LEU A 12 -44.87 -9.46 46.78
N CYS A 13 -43.95 -8.99 47.62
CA CYS A 13 -42.77 -8.24 47.22
C CYS A 13 -41.51 -9.09 47.00
N LEU A 14 -41.54 -10.40 47.23
CA LEU A 14 -40.34 -11.26 47.12
C LEU A 14 -40.23 -12.06 45.81
N SER A 15 -41.09 -11.83 44.82
CA SER A 15 -41.05 -12.57 43.52
C SER A 15 -40.66 -11.75 42.31
N ALA A 16 -40.12 -10.54 42.47
CA ALA A 16 -39.50 -9.81 41.38
C ALA A 16 -38.04 -10.27 41.22
N GLY A 17 -37.83 -11.49 40.71
CA GLY A 17 -36.55 -11.97 40.26
C GLY A 17 -36.10 -11.10 39.07
N VAL A 18 -35.17 -10.21 39.33
CA VAL A 18 -34.47 -9.47 38.26
C VAL A 18 -33.66 -10.48 37.47
N PHE A 19 -34.20 -10.95 36.34
CA PHE A 19 -33.38 -11.60 35.28
C PHE A 19 -32.47 -10.55 34.70
N VAL A 20 -31.29 -10.40 35.30
CA VAL A 20 -30.17 -9.75 34.61
C VAL A 20 -29.77 -10.67 33.47
N HIS A 21 -30.28 -10.39 32.26
CA HIS A 21 -29.70 -10.91 31.05
C HIS A 21 -28.30 -10.33 30.93
N GLY A 22 -27.31 -11.10 31.34
CA GLY A 22 -25.92 -10.88 30.99
C GLY A 22 -25.83 -10.99 29.48
N GLN A 23 -25.88 -9.86 28.77
CA GLN A 23 -25.42 -9.79 27.41
C GLN A 23 -23.92 -10.04 27.47
N SER A 24 -23.50 -11.28 27.13
CA SER A 24 -22.13 -11.54 26.73
C SER A 24 -21.75 -10.52 25.66
N PRO A 25 -20.60 -9.83 25.80
CA PRO A 25 -20.10 -9.04 24.70
C PRO A 25 -20.06 -9.98 23.50
N ALA A 26 -20.84 -9.66 22.46
CA ALA A 26 -20.79 -10.37 21.19
C ALA A 26 -19.34 -10.38 20.77
N ASP A 27 -18.74 -11.57 20.79
CA ASP A 27 -17.45 -11.84 20.18
C ASP A 27 -17.64 -11.55 18.70
N ASN A 28 -17.44 -10.29 18.31
CA ASN A 28 -17.33 -9.94 16.90
C ASN A 28 -16.12 -10.71 16.39
N PRO A 29 -16.30 -11.66 15.48
CA PRO A 29 -15.15 -12.33 14.88
C PRO A 29 -14.23 -11.24 14.31
N PRO A 30 -12.91 -11.37 14.46
CA PRO A 30 -11.97 -10.40 13.92
C PRO A 30 -12.35 -10.18 12.46
N GLN A 31 -12.79 -8.98 12.15
CA GLN A 31 -13.06 -8.60 10.77
C GLN A 31 -11.71 -8.69 10.07
N LEU A 32 -11.49 -9.77 9.36
CA LEU A 32 -10.43 -9.88 8.38
C LEU A 32 -10.64 -8.67 7.45
N LYS A 33 -9.86 -7.62 7.68
CA LYS A 33 -9.79 -6.51 6.73
C LYS A 33 -9.48 -7.15 5.39
N THR A 34 -10.48 -7.25 4.54
CA THR A 34 -10.31 -7.76 3.18
C THR A 34 -9.23 -6.90 2.57
N ARG A 35 -8.05 -7.50 2.43
CA ARG A 35 -6.89 -6.85 1.82
C ARG A 35 -7.32 -6.55 0.40
N VAL A 36 -7.58 -5.30 0.10
CA VAL A 36 -7.79 -4.86 -1.29
C VAL A 36 -6.46 -5.16 -1.97
N GLU A 37 -6.44 -6.22 -2.77
CA GLU A 37 -5.29 -6.51 -3.63
C GLU A 37 -5.09 -5.29 -4.51
N GLN A 38 -4.01 -4.57 -4.28
CA GLN A 38 -3.63 -3.44 -5.12
C GLN A 38 -3.22 -4.02 -6.48
N ARG A 39 -4.15 -3.99 -7.43
CA ARG A 39 -3.88 -4.39 -8.80
C ARG A 39 -2.81 -3.50 -9.39
N TYR A 40 -1.91 -4.08 -10.17
CA TYR A 40 -0.90 -3.33 -10.88
C TYR A 40 -1.56 -2.29 -11.78
N ARG A 41 -1.07 -1.06 -11.71
CA ARG A 41 -1.49 0.03 -12.60
C ARG A 41 -0.40 0.27 -13.63
N LEU A 42 -0.81 0.32 -14.88
CA LEU A 42 0.06 0.54 -16.03
C LEU A 42 0.81 1.86 -15.90
N VAL A 43 2.11 1.82 -16.17
CA VAL A 43 2.98 2.99 -16.14
C VAL A 43 3.70 3.17 -17.48
N PRO A 44 4.18 4.40 -17.80
CA PRO A 44 5.02 4.62 -18.96
C PRO A 44 6.25 3.69 -18.99
N GLY A 45 6.52 3.10 -20.15
CA GLY A 45 7.59 2.12 -20.33
C GLY A 45 7.14 0.66 -20.23
N ASP A 46 5.91 0.38 -19.79
CA ASP A 46 5.35 -0.97 -19.82
C ASP A 46 5.11 -1.42 -21.27
N VAL A 47 5.34 -2.70 -21.54
CA VAL A 47 5.10 -3.33 -22.84
C VAL A 47 3.88 -4.23 -22.75
N LEU A 48 2.88 -3.92 -23.58
CA LEU A 48 1.63 -4.65 -23.68
C LEU A 48 1.56 -5.44 -24.98
N GLU A 49 1.08 -6.66 -24.92
CA GLU A 49 0.62 -7.40 -26.11
C GLU A 49 -0.90 -7.38 -26.13
N ILE A 50 -1.44 -6.86 -27.22
CA ILE A 50 -2.88 -6.75 -27.46
C ILE A 50 -3.25 -7.79 -28.49
N VAL A 51 -4.11 -8.73 -28.11
CA VAL A 51 -4.51 -9.87 -28.93
C VAL A 51 -6.00 -9.76 -29.24
N TYR A 52 -6.32 -9.67 -30.53
CA TYR A 52 -7.68 -9.71 -31.06
C TYR A 52 -8.02 -11.13 -31.47
N ARG A 53 -8.99 -11.76 -30.78
CA ARG A 53 -9.30 -13.19 -30.97
C ARG A 53 -9.77 -13.53 -32.39
N TYR A 54 -10.59 -12.67 -32.99
CA TYR A 54 -11.22 -12.94 -34.28
C TYR A 54 -10.55 -12.25 -35.47
N THR A 55 -9.63 -11.31 -35.18
CA THR A 55 -8.91 -10.52 -36.18
C THR A 55 -7.42 -10.46 -35.81
N PRO A 56 -6.70 -11.60 -35.90
CA PRO A 56 -5.31 -11.69 -35.43
C PRO A 56 -4.33 -10.80 -36.23
N GLU A 57 -4.75 -10.31 -37.39
CA GLU A 57 -4.00 -9.33 -38.19
C GLU A 57 -3.78 -8.00 -37.45
N PHE A 58 -4.58 -7.69 -36.44
CA PHE A 58 -4.43 -6.48 -35.62
C PHE A 58 -3.71 -6.74 -34.29
N ASN A 59 -3.21 -7.95 -34.07
CA ASN A 59 -2.39 -8.25 -32.90
C ASN A 59 -1.12 -7.43 -32.96
N GLN A 60 -0.80 -6.76 -31.85
CA GLN A 60 0.38 -5.93 -31.80
C GLN A 60 0.96 -5.86 -30.38
N THR A 61 2.27 -5.67 -30.32
CA THR A 61 2.99 -5.37 -29.09
C THR A 61 3.32 -3.89 -29.09
N VAL A 62 2.94 -3.19 -28.03
CA VAL A 62 3.11 -1.74 -27.89
C VAL A 62 3.73 -1.38 -26.56
N THR A 63 4.51 -0.31 -26.55
CA THR A 63 5.07 0.27 -25.33
C THR A 63 4.28 1.51 -24.95
N ILE A 64 3.95 1.67 -23.67
CA ILE A 64 3.31 2.89 -23.17
C ILE A 64 4.34 4.03 -23.22
N HIS A 65 4.01 5.08 -23.96
CA HIS A 65 4.87 6.24 -24.12
C HIS A 65 5.00 7.04 -22.82
N PRO A 66 5.99 7.95 -22.68
CA PRO A 66 6.20 8.78 -21.49
C PRO A 66 5.00 9.65 -21.10
N ASP A 67 4.15 10.02 -22.05
CA ASP A 67 2.88 10.75 -21.84
C ASP A 67 1.73 9.86 -21.35
N GLY A 68 1.96 8.54 -21.27
CA GLY A 68 0.99 7.55 -20.85
C GLY A 68 0.09 7.01 -21.93
N HIS A 69 0.35 7.34 -23.19
CA HIS A 69 -0.45 6.93 -24.36
C HIS A 69 0.18 5.76 -25.09
N VAL A 70 -0.65 5.04 -25.84
CA VAL A 70 -0.24 4.05 -26.85
C VAL A 70 -0.97 4.34 -28.16
N VAL A 71 -0.33 4.04 -29.29
CA VAL A 71 -0.95 4.16 -30.61
C VAL A 71 -1.24 2.76 -31.14
N LEU A 72 -2.52 2.51 -31.42
CA LEU A 72 -3.04 1.23 -31.90
C LEU A 72 -3.66 1.39 -33.28
N GLU A 73 -3.48 0.41 -34.14
CA GLU A 73 -3.94 0.46 -35.54
C GLU A 73 -5.46 0.67 -35.64
N ILE A 74 -6.25 -0.07 -34.86
CA ILE A 74 -7.72 0.01 -34.89
C ILE A 74 -8.26 1.13 -34.02
N VAL A 75 -7.70 1.31 -32.82
CA VAL A 75 -8.22 2.24 -31.81
C VAL A 75 -7.66 3.66 -32.01
N GLY A 76 -6.46 3.78 -32.57
CA GLY A 76 -5.71 5.03 -32.65
C GLY A 76 -4.97 5.35 -31.35
N ASP A 77 -4.81 6.62 -31.07
CA ASP A 77 -4.15 7.13 -29.85
C ASP A 77 -5.08 7.02 -28.64
N ILE A 78 -4.58 6.37 -27.57
CA ILE A 78 -5.36 6.12 -26.34
C ILE A 78 -4.45 6.12 -25.11
N LYS A 79 -4.93 6.76 -24.03
CA LYS A 79 -4.24 6.78 -22.75
C LYS A 79 -4.56 5.52 -21.96
N LEU A 80 -3.54 4.75 -21.59
CA LEU A 80 -3.67 3.54 -20.75
C LEU A 80 -2.95 3.66 -19.40
N SER A 81 -2.03 4.60 -19.23
CA SER A 81 -1.32 4.82 -17.98
C SER A 81 -2.28 5.15 -16.83
N GLY A 82 -2.06 4.54 -15.67
CA GLY A 82 -2.89 4.66 -14.47
C GLY A 82 -4.07 3.69 -14.39
N MET A 83 -4.40 2.99 -15.48
CA MET A 83 -5.43 1.95 -15.53
C MET A 83 -4.88 0.61 -15.04
N ASP A 84 -5.72 -0.25 -14.48
CA ASP A 84 -5.38 -1.67 -14.36
C ASP A 84 -5.60 -2.39 -15.71
N LEU A 85 -5.11 -3.64 -15.83
CA LEU A 85 -5.22 -4.41 -17.08
C LEU A 85 -6.68 -4.63 -17.51
N GLU A 86 -7.59 -4.78 -16.56
CA GLU A 86 -9.01 -4.99 -16.86
C GLU A 86 -9.70 -3.70 -17.28
N GLU A 87 -9.37 -2.57 -16.67
CA GLU A 87 -9.81 -1.24 -17.10
C GLU A 87 -9.32 -0.94 -18.51
N ALA A 88 -8.03 -1.21 -18.78
CA ALA A 88 -7.44 -1.03 -20.11
C ALA A 88 -8.13 -1.91 -21.16
N ARG A 89 -8.39 -3.20 -20.85
CA ARG A 89 -9.11 -4.11 -21.73
C ARG A 89 -10.52 -3.60 -22.08
N LYS A 90 -11.28 -3.16 -21.08
CA LYS A 90 -12.64 -2.62 -21.30
C LYS A 90 -12.62 -1.40 -22.19
N THR A 91 -11.69 -0.47 -21.91
CA THR A 91 -11.55 0.75 -22.71
C THR A 91 -11.16 0.45 -24.15
N LEU A 92 -10.28 -0.54 -24.38
CA LEU A 92 -9.89 -0.98 -25.70
C LEU A 92 -11.07 -1.61 -26.46
N ILE A 93 -11.87 -2.46 -25.81
CA ILE A 93 -13.06 -3.06 -26.42
C ILE A 93 -14.05 -1.96 -26.82
N GLU A 94 -14.34 -1.01 -25.94
CA GLU A 94 -15.23 0.11 -26.23
C GLU A 94 -14.79 0.91 -27.46
N LYS A 95 -13.52 1.27 -27.52
CA LYS A 95 -12.96 2.04 -28.64
C LYS A 95 -12.90 1.22 -29.94
N ALA A 96 -12.54 -0.05 -29.84
CA ALA A 96 -12.48 -0.94 -31.01
C ALA A 96 -13.86 -1.24 -31.59
N SER A 97 -14.91 -1.27 -30.78
CA SER A 97 -16.31 -1.53 -31.21
C SER A 97 -16.86 -0.52 -32.21
N VAL A 98 -16.19 0.65 -32.34
CA VAL A 98 -16.53 1.65 -33.38
C VAL A 98 -16.20 1.13 -34.78
N ARG A 99 -15.17 0.28 -34.90
CA ARG A 99 -14.65 -0.22 -36.21
C ARG A 99 -14.79 -1.71 -36.38
N LEU A 100 -14.86 -2.47 -35.29
CA LEU A 100 -15.01 -3.94 -35.28
C LEU A 100 -16.34 -4.32 -34.67
N LYS A 101 -16.96 -5.37 -35.21
CA LYS A 101 -18.19 -5.94 -34.64
C LYS A 101 -17.80 -6.93 -33.55
N ASP A 102 -18.34 -6.73 -32.35
CA ASP A 102 -18.14 -7.58 -31.16
C ASP A 102 -16.66 -8.00 -30.92
N PRO A 103 -15.74 -7.04 -30.77
CA PRO A 103 -14.33 -7.36 -30.62
C PRO A 103 -14.06 -8.05 -29.28
N GLU A 104 -13.38 -9.19 -29.30
CA GLU A 104 -12.85 -9.87 -28.13
C GLU A 104 -11.35 -9.60 -28.04
N ILE A 105 -10.95 -8.82 -27.03
CA ILE A 105 -9.58 -8.34 -26.84
C ILE A 105 -9.01 -8.89 -25.54
N THR A 106 -7.79 -9.44 -25.62
CA THR A 106 -6.98 -9.80 -24.46
C THR A 106 -5.78 -8.86 -24.39
N VAL A 107 -5.51 -8.32 -23.19
CA VAL A 107 -4.34 -7.47 -22.91
C VAL A 107 -3.40 -8.25 -22.02
N LEU A 108 -2.18 -8.48 -22.49
CA LEU A 108 -1.13 -9.18 -21.76
C LEU A 108 0.01 -8.21 -21.44
N LEU A 109 0.44 -8.19 -20.20
CA LEU A 109 1.60 -7.42 -19.74
C LEU A 109 2.85 -8.28 -20.01
N LYS A 110 3.68 -7.87 -20.99
CA LYS A 110 4.91 -8.59 -21.39
C LYS A 110 6.11 -8.16 -20.56
N GLU A 111 6.32 -6.86 -20.50
CA GLU A 111 7.41 -6.26 -19.74
C GLU A 111 6.85 -5.12 -18.90
N PHE A 112 7.29 -5.07 -17.65
CA PHE A 112 6.87 -4.03 -16.73
C PHE A 112 7.99 -3.69 -15.76
N GLN A 113 7.94 -2.48 -15.27
CA GLN A 113 8.87 -2.07 -14.22
C GLN A 113 8.47 -2.74 -12.91
N LYS A 114 9.25 -3.75 -12.51
CA LYS A 114 9.04 -4.40 -11.23
C LYS A 114 9.17 -3.37 -10.11
N PRO A 115 8.21 -3.30 -9.19
CA PRO A 115 8.31 -2.44 -8.03
C PRO A 115 9.59 -2.77 -7.26
N TYR A 116 10.23 -1.75 -6.70
CA TYR A 116 11.50 -1.89 -6.00
C TYR A 116 11.59 -0.93 -4.82
N PHE A 117 12.50 -1.23 -3.90
CA PHE A 117 12.95 -0.33 -2.86
C PHE A 117 14.48 -0.31 -2.82
N VAL A 118 15.03 0.71 -2.19
CA VAL A 118 16.48 0.85 -2.01
C VAL A 118 16.79 0.84 -0.52
N VAL A 119 17.78 0.04 -0.12
CA VAL A 119 18.31 0.07 1.25
C VAL A 119 19.73 0.57 1.23
N SER A 120 20.04 1.54 2.09
CA SER A 120 21.34 2.20 2.14
C SER A 120 21.81 2.42 3.58
N GLY A 121 23.10 2.69 3.75
CA GLY A 121 23.74 2.98 5.03
C GLY A 121 24.27 1.73 5.73
N GLU A 122 24.08 1.62 7.05
CA GLU A 122 24.70 0.59 7.90
C GLU A 122 23.89 -0.74 7.87
N VAL A 123 23.79 -1.31 6.69
CA VAL A 123 23.25 -2.66 6.42
C VAL A 123 24.32 -3.54 5.78
N THR A 124 24.16 -4.85 5.85
CA THR A 124 25.17 -5.80 5.34
C THR A 124 25.35 -5.65 3.83
N GLN A 125 24.24 -5.58 3.08
CA GLN A 125 24.21 -5.48 1.63
C GLN A 125 23.35 -4.30 1.18
N PRO A 126 23.90 -3.07 1.14
CA PRO A 126 23.16 -1.94 0.59
C PRO A 126 22.92 -2.13 -0.92
N GLY A 127 21.75 -1.73 -1.40
CA GLY A 127 21.42 -1.88 -2.81
C GLY A 127 19.94 -1.65 -3.12
N ARG A 128 19.59 -1.93 -4.39
CA ARG A 128 18.22 -1.95 -4.88
C ARG A 128 17.70 -3.38 -4.85
N PHE A 129 16.47 -3.56 -4.32
CA PHE A 129 15.81 -4.85 -4.18
C PHE A 129 14.45 -4.83 -4.87
N GLU A 130 14.07 -5.92 -5.53
CA GLU A 130 12.73 -6.09 -6.07
C GLU A 130 11.71 -6.24 -4.94
N MET A 131 10.58 -5.57 -5.06
CA MET A 131 9.46 -5.69 -4.14
C MET A 131 8.47 -6.71 -4.72
N ARG A 132 8.34 -7.87 -4.09
CA ARG A 132 7.44 -8.94 -4.57
C ARG A 132 6.06 -8.89 -3.91
N GLU A 133 5.99 -8.34 -2.70
CA GLU A 133 4.78 -8.19 -1.89
C GLU A 133 4.84 -6.87 -1.10
N ASN A 134 3.89 -6.65 -0.19
CA ASN A 134 3.97 -5.52 0.72
C ASN A 134 5.14 -5.74 1.71
N VAL A 135 6.27 -5.17 1.40
CA VAL A 135 7.47 -5.22 2.21
C VAL A 135 7.43 -4.09 3.23
N THR A 136 7.73 -4.40 4.49
CA THR A 136 7.89 -3.39 5.55
C THR A 136 9.33 -2.89 5.63
N ALA A 137 9.54 -1.77 6.32
CA ALA A 137 10.89 -1.21 6.50
C ALA A 137 11.83 -2.18 7.23
N LEU A 138 11.33 -2.94 8.21
CA LEU A 138 12.11 -3.98 8.88
C LEU A 138 12.44 -5.13 7.92
N GLN A 139 11.47 -5.61 7.16
CA GLN A 139 11.69 -6.68 6.17
C GLN A 139 12.69 -6.26 5.10
N ALA A 140 12.64 -5.00 4.64
CA ALA A 140 13.60 -4.45 3.69
C ALA A 140 15.03 -4.49 4.23
N VAL A 141 15.24 -4.08 5.49
CA VAL A 141 16.55 -4.16 6.12
C VAL A 141 17.01 -5.61 6.29
N MET A 142 16.10 -6.53 6.66
CA MET A 142 16.43 -7.96 6.75
C MET A 142 16.79 -8.56 5.39
N THR A 143 16.11 -8.17 4.33
CA THR A 143 16.43 -8.55 2.94
C THR A 143 17.83 -8.06 2.53
N ALA A 144 18.24 -6.87 3.02
CA ALA A 144 19.59 -6.32 2.85
C ALA A 144 20.65 -6.98 3.76
N GLY A 145 20.36 -8.15 4.35
CA GLY A 145 21.28 -8.90 5.22
C GLY A 145 21.33 -8.39 6.67
N GLY A 146 20.37 -7.54 7.07
CA GLY A 146 20.25 -7.03 8.43
C GLY A 146 21.15 -5.83 8.75
N PHE A 147 21.05 -5.39 9.99
CA PHE A 147 21.80 -4.25 10.52
C PHE A 147 23.26 -4.62 10.81
N LYS A 148 24.19 -3.72 10.49
CA LYS A 148 25.56 -3.79 11.04
C LYS A 148 25.58 -3.39 12.51
N ASP A 149 26.62 -3.78 13.25
CA ASP A 149 26.80 -3.43 14.67
C ASP A 149 26.86 -1.91 14.90
N THR A 150 27.30 -1.17 13.89
CA THR A 150 27.38 0.30 13.89
C THR A 150 26.07 1.01 13.61
N ALA A 151 25.01 0.26 13.29
CA ALA A 151 23.72 0.81 12.86
C ALA A 151 22.93 1.45 14.01
N LYS A 152 22.30 2.60 13.76
CA LYS A 152 21.39 3.27 14.68
C LYS A 152 19.93 2.87 14.40
N MET A 153 19.54 1.71 14.90
CA MET A 153 18.19 1.13 14.68
C MET A 153 17.03 2.00 15.19
N SER A 154 17.28 2.97 16.07
CA SER A 154 16.23 3.87 16.62
C SER A 154 15.93 5.08 15.73
N GLN A 155 16.62 5.25 14.61
CA GLN A 155 16.48 6.41 13.73
C GLN A 155 16.66 6.01 12.26
N ILE A 156 15.79 5.11 11.79
CA ILE A 156 15.75 4.73 10.37
C ILE A 156 14.96 5.79 9.62
N LEU A 157 15.48 6.22 8.48
CA LEU A 157 14.81 7.19 7.61
C LEU A 157 14.27 6.48 6.39
N VAL A 158 12.99 6.70 6.10
CA VAL A 158 12.36 6.28 4.85
C VAL A 158 12.03 7.52 4.03
N PHE A 159 12.62 7.61 2.86
CA PHE A 159 12.34 8.67 1.88
C PHE A 159 11.35 8.13 0.87
N ARG A 160 10.20 8.77 0.77
CA ARG A 160 9.15 8.47 -0.20
C ARG A 160 8.99 9.63 -1.15
N LYS A 161 9.19 9.39 -2.43
CA LYS A 161 9.02 10.41 -3.46
C LYS A 161 7.53 10.69 -3.64
N ILE A 162 7.11 11.95 -3.46
CA ILE A 162 5.74 12.38 -3.70
C ILE A 162 5.59 12.87 -5.16
N ASN A 163 6.55 13.68 -5.62
CA ASN A 163 6.60 14.20 -6.98
C ASN A 163 8.06 14.46 -7.41
N ALA A 164 8.28 15.16 -8.53
CA ALA A 164 9.62 15.45 -9.04
C ALA A 164 10.47 16.32 -8.10
N GLU A 165 9.83 17.14 -7.26
CA GLU A 165 10.50 18.15 -6.41
C GLU A 165 10.49 17.79 -4.93
N PHE A 166 9.53 16.96 -4.47
CA PHE A 166 9.29 16.69 -3.06
C PHE A 166 9.39 15.22 -2.72
N ALA A 167 9.99 14.95 -1.56
CA ALA A 167 10.01 13.64 -0.92
C ALA A 167 9.53 13.78 0.53
N GLU A 168 8.66 12.87 0.97
CA GLU A 168 8.30 12.70 2.38
C GLU A 168 9.41 11.93 3.09
N VAL A 169 9.75 12.36 4.31
CA VAL A 169 10.73 11.65 5.15
C VAL A 169 10.04 11.15 6.41
N LYS A 170 10.00 9.84 6.59
CA LYS A 170 9.47 9.18 7.79
C LYS A 170 10.61 8.67 8.66
N LEU A 171 10.57 9.02 9.95
CA LEU A 171 11.52 8.54 10.95
C LEU A 171 10.93 7.35 11.69
N LEU A 172 11.61 6.21 11.65
CA LEU A 172 11.16 4.96 12.28
C LEU A 172 12.12 4.52 13.39
N ASN A 173 11.56 3.91 14.44
CA ASN A 173 12.33 3.28 15.51
C ASN A 173 12.17 1.76 15.45
N LEU A 174 13.03 1.10 14.67
CA LEU A 174 12.98 -0.36 14.52
C LEU A 174 13.64 -1.13 15.69
N LYS A 175 14.23 -0.41 16.67
CA LYS A 175 14.76 -1.04 17.88
C LYS A 175 13.64 -1.58 18.77
N THR A 176 12.52 -0.87 18.86
CA THR A 176 11.32 -1.30 19.61
C THR A 176 10.61 -2.44 18.90
N VAL A 177 10.40 -2.36 17.61
CA VAL A 177 9.76 -3.40 16.80
C VAL A 177 10.45 -4.76 16.98
N ARG A 178 11.79 -4.79 17.00
CA ARG A 178 12.56 -6.02 17.24
C ARG A 178 12.39 -6.59 18.66
N LYS A 179 12.07 -5.76 19.66
CA LYS A 179 11.98 -6.20 21.07
C LYS A 179 10.59 -6.65 21.47
N THR A 180 9.55 -5.99 20.97
CA THR A 180 8.17 -6.17 21.44
C THR A 180 7.29 -6.93 20.46
N SER A 181 7.80 -7.29 19.27
CA SER A 181 7.00 -7.84 18.15
C SER A 181 5.80 -6.94 17.75
N ASP A 182 5.85 -5.68 18.16
CA ASP A 182 4.85 -4.68 17.86
C ASP A 182 5.10 -4.15 16.44
N LEU A 183 4.35 -4.69 15.49
CA LEU A 183 4.44 -4.34 14.06
C LEU A 183 3.67 -3.05 13.72
N GLU A 184 2.95 -2.44 14.68
CA GLU A 184 2.21 -1.19 14.43
C GLU A 184 3.14 -0.02 14.05
N ASN A 185 4.40 -0.07 14.51
CA ASN A 185 5.42 0.93 14.19
C ASN A 185 6.28 0.58 12.97
N ASP A 186 6.00 -0.52 12.29
CA ASP A 186 6.70 -0.93 11.08
C ASP A 186 5.97 -0.38 9.84
N LEU A 187 6.66 0.42 9.06
CA LEU A 187 6.09 1.09 7.89
C LEU A 187 6.07 0.16 6.68
N ALA A 188 4.90 -0.02 6.08
CA ALA A 188 4.80 -0.63 4.75
C ALA A 188 5.44 0.30 3.70
N LEU A 189 6.38 -0.24 2.94
CA LEU A 189 7.07 0.48 1.87
C LEU A 189 6.21 0.54 0.60
N GLU A 190 6.45 1.57 -0.18
CA GLU A 190 5.91 1.73 -1.53
C GLU A 190 7.04 1.64 -2.56
N SER A 191 6.68 1.38 -3.83
CA SER A 191 7.66 1.31 -4.90
C SER A 191 8.44 2.62 -5.04
N GLY A 192 9.77 2.52 -5.05
CA GLY A 192 10.67 3.67 -5.11
C GLY A 192 11.11 4.23 -3.76
N ASP A 193 10.63 3.67 -2.63
CA ASP A 193 11.07 4.07 -1.30
C ASP A 193 12.56 3.80 -1.08
N ILE A 194 13.23 4.70 -0.35
CA ILE A 194 14.63 4.57 0.05
C ILE A 194 14.70 4.47 1.56
N VAL A 195 15.17 3.34 2.06
CA VAL A 195 15.40 3.09 3.49
C VAL A 195 16.87 3.39 3.81
N LEU A 196 17.12 4.42 4.60
CA LEU A 196 18.44 4.78 5.06
C LEU A 196 18.65 4.39 6.52
N VAL A 197 19.64 3.54 6.76
CA VAL A 197 20.07 3.11 8.10
C VAL A 197 21.30 3.93 8.51
N PRO A 198 21.17 4.91 9.40
CA PRO A 198 22.30 5.76 9.79
C PRO A 198 23.24 5.04 10.75
N ARG A 199 24.45 5.54 10.83
CA ARG A 199 25.46 5.10 11.81
C ARG A 199 25.15 5.63 13.21
N ASN A 200 25.49 4.88 14.25
CA ASN A 200 25.22 5.24 15.64
C ASN A 200 25.89 6.57 16.10
N THR A 201 26.97 6.98 15.44
CA THR A 201 27.68 8.27 15.70
C THR A 201 26.99 9.48 15.08
N PHE A 202 25.92 9.30 14.30
CA PHE A 202 25.21 10.40 13.63
C PHE A 202 24.23 11.09 14.59
N SER A 203 24.71 12.03 15.40
CA SER A 203 23.89 12.79 16.37
C SER A 203 23.03 13.91 15.75
N LYS A 204 23.08 14.11 14.42
CA LYS A 204 22.45 15.26 13.73
C LYS A 204 21.28 14.93 12.81
N VAL A 205 20.77 13.70 12.84
CA VAL A 205 19.62 13.27 11.98
C VAL A 205 18.37 14.12 12.25
N GLU A 206 18.13 14.50 13.52
CA GLU A 206 16.99 15.37 13.87
C GLU A 206 17.05 16.75 13.21
N LYS A 207 18.25 17.30 13.00
CA LYS A 207 18.40 18.57 12.28
C LYS A 207 18.06 18.42 10.80
N PHE A 208 18.39 17.28 10.20
CA PHE A 208 18.11 17.01 8.78
C PHE A 208 16.61 16.80 8.53
N VAL A 209 15.92 16.06 9.41
CA VAL A 209 14.47 15.86 9.33
C VAL A 209 13.73 17.18 9.56
N ARG A 210 14.18 17.98 10.54
CA ARG A 210 13.60 19.30 10.81
C ARG A 210 13.82 20.27 9.66
N LEU A 211 14.96 20.20 8.96
CA LEU A 211 15.23 21.00 7.77
C LEU A 211 14.32 20.59 6.60
N ALA A 212 14.17 19.29 6.35
CA ALA A 212 13.25 18.78 5.31
C ALA A 212 11.79 19.14 5.58
N SER A 213 11.34 19.14 6.85
CA SER A 213 9.99 19.58 7.23
C SER A 213 9.80 21.11 7.13
N LEU A 214 10.86 21.90 7.34
CA LEU A 214 10.81 23.36 7.15
C LEU A 214 10.70 23.75 5.67
N PHE A 215 11.28 22.97 4.75
CA PHE A 215 11.08 23.20 3.31
C PHE A 215 9.63 22.98 2.89
N ASN A 216 8.89 22.06 3.54
CA ASN A 216 7.45 21.91 3.34
C ASN A 216 6.63 23.10 3.89
N PHE A 217 7.17 23.84 4.87
CA PHE A 217 6.45 24.97 5.51
C PHE A 217 6.71 26.31 4.83
N LEU A 218 7.79 26.43 4.05
CA LEU A 218 8.20 27.69 3.40
C LEU A 218 7.63 27.90 2.01
N ASN A 219 6.80 26.99 1.49
CA ASN A 219 6.12 27.18 0.21
C ASN A 219 4.59 26.94 0.32
N PRO A 220 3.83 27.81 1.04
CA PRO A 220 2.37 27.68 1.15
C PRO A 220 1.61 28.32 -0.01
N LEU A 221 2.28 28.70 -1.11
CA LEU A 221 1.63 29.45 -2.21
C LEU A 221 2.17 28.97 -3.58
N ARG A 222 1.45 27.99 -4.16
CA ARG A 222 0.99 28.05 -5.55
C ARG A 222 0.14 26.84 -5.89
#